data_d27ce8aa97aad4753a4ae4c57cefd99c
#
_entry.id   d27ce8aa97aad4753a4ae4c57cefd99c
#
_cell.length_a   1.000
_cell.length_b   1.000
_cell.length_c   1.000
_cell.angle_alpha   90.00
_cell.angle_beta   90.00
_cell.angle_gamma   90.00
#
_symmetry.space_group_name_H-M   'P 1'
#
loop_
_entity.id
_entity.type
_entity.pdbx_description
1 polymer ?
#
loop_
_entity_poly.entity_id
_entity_poly.type
_entity_poly.pdbx_seq_one_letter_code
_entity_poly.pdbx_strand_id
1 'polypeptide(L)' 'TNLRTAEMIKYASNAFLATKISFINEMANVCESLGADVEEVARGMGFDKRIGPAFLN' A
#
# COMPACT_ATOMS: atom_id res chain seq x y z
N THR A 1 6.86 21.25 15.38
CA THR A 1 5.57 20.64 15.71
C THR A 1 5.41 20.52 17.21
N ASN A 2 4.17 20.38 17.66
CA ASN A 2 3.93 20.10 19.07
C ASN A 2 3.81 18.59 19.31
N LEU A 3 3.72 18.19 20.57
CA LEU A 3 3.67 16.81 20.96
C LEU A 3 2.47 16.05 20.37
N ARG A 4 1.30 16.70 20.33
CA ARG A 4 0.09 16.10 19.78
C ARG A 4 0.23 15.82 18.28
N THR A 5 0.81 16.77 17.56
CA THR A 5 1.04 16.60 16.12
C THR A 5 2.03 15.48 15.88
N ALA A 6 3.11 15.40 16.65
CA ALA A 6 4.10 14.33 16.52
C ALA A 6 3.48 12.95 16.77
N GLU A 7 2.63 12.84 17.80
CA GLU A 7 1.92 11.59 18.09
C GLU A 7 0.98 11.22 16.95
N MET A 8 0.30 12.21 16.39
CA MET A 8 -0.62 11.97 15.27
C MET A 8 0.10 11.51 14.02
N ILE A 9 1.27 12.07 13.74
CA ILE A 9 2.08 11.65 12.60
C ILE A 9 2.44 10.16 12.76
N LYS A 10 2.89 9.77 13.95
CA LYS A 10 3.23 8.38 14.22
C LYS A 10 2.02 7.45 14.05
N TYR A 11 0.89 7.85 14.62
CA TYR A 11 -0.33 7.06 14.53
C TYR A 11 -0.80 6.92 13.08
N ALA A 12 -0.85 8.04 12.36
CA ALA A 12 -1.29 8.05 10.97
C ALA A 12 -0.37 7.19 10.09
N SER A 13 0.94 7.26 10.32
CA SER A 13 1.90 6.46 9.57
C SER A 13 1.69 4.97 9.82
N ASN A 14 1.50 4.58 11.07
CA ASN A 14 1.26 3.18 11.41
C ASN A 14 -0.06 2.68 10.82
N ALA A 15 -1.10 3.49 10.87
CA ALA A 15 -2.41 3.15 10.30
C ALA A 15 -2.31 2.99 8.78
N PHE A 16 -1.57 3.87 8.12
CA PHE A 16 -1.36 3.79 6.68
C PHE A 16 -0.62 2.50 6.30
N LEU A 17 0.44 2.17 7.04
CA LEU A 17 1.20 0.95 6.76
C LEU A 17 0.35 -0.31 6.93
N ALA A 18 -0.48 -0.34 7.97
CA ALA A 18 -1.40 -1.46 8.18
C ALA A 18 -2.41 -1.58 7.05
N THR A 19 -2.96 -0.45 6.59
CA THR A 19 -3.89 -0.40 5.48
C THR A 19 -3.24 -0.88 4.18
N LYS A 20 -2.00 -0.44 3.94
CA LYS A 20 -1.23 -0.84 2.77
C LYS A 20 -1.02 -2.37 2.74
N ILE A 21 -0.64 -2.96 3.87
CA ILE A 21 -0.42 -4.40 3.96
C ILE A 21 -1.73 -5.15 3.70
N SER A 22 -2.83 -4.71 4.29
CA SER A 22 -4.15 -5.30 4.07
C SER A 22 -4.56 -5.21 2.60
N PHE A 23 -4.31 -4.07 1.97
CA PHE A 23 -4.60 -3.87 0.55
C PHE A 23 -3.81 -4.85 -0.31
N ILE A 24 -2.51 -4.99 -0.06
CA ILE A 24 -1.65 -5.90 -0.83
C ILE A 24 -2.12 -7.34 -0.70
N ASN A 25 -2.47 -7.76 0.53
CA ASN A 25 -2.98 -9.10 0.77
C ASN A 25 -4.29 -9.34 0.04
N GLU A 26 -5.19 -8.37 0.06
CA GLU A 26 -6.46 -8.47 -0.66
C GLU A 26 -6.23 -8.57 -2.17
N MET A 27 -5.31 -7.78 -2.69
CA MET A 27 -4.99 -7.83 -4.11
C MET A 27 -4.39 -9.18 -4.51
N ALA A 28 -3.57 -9.77 -3.65
CA ALA A 28 -3.03 -11.11 -3.91
C ALA A 28 -4.16 -12.14 -4.02
N ASN A 29 -5.14 -12.07 -3.13
CA ASN A 29 -6.29 -12.99 -3.16
C ASN A 29 -7.13 -12.79 -4.42
N VAL A 30 -7.40 -11.55 -4.79
CA VAL A 30 -8.17 -11.25 -6.00
C VAL A 30 -7.42 -11.74 -7.24
N CYS A 31 -6.13 -11.49 -7.33
CA CYS A 31 -5.32 -11.94 -8.45
C CYS A 31 -5.32 -13.47 -8.57
N GLU A 32 -5.21 -14.16 -7.45
CA GLU A 32 -5.28 -15.62 -7.45
C GLU A 32 -6.61 -16.11 -8.01
N SER A 33 -7.72 -15.50 -7.59
CA SER A 33 -9.05 -15.85 -8.07
C SER A 33 -9.22 -15.62 -9.56
N LEU A 34 -8.58 -14.61 -10.11
CA LEU A 34 -8.70 -14.21 -11.51
C LEU A 34 -7.63 -14.83 -12.41
N GLY A 35 -6.66 -15.53 -11.84
CA GLY A 35 -5.54 -16.06 -12.61
C GLY A 35 -4.56 -14.98 -13.03
N ALA A 36 -4.52 -13.85 -12.32
CA ALA A 36 -3.60 -12.76 -12.58
C ALA A 36 -2.37 -12.88 -11.68
N ASP A 37 -1.25 -12.31 -12.15
CA ASP A 37 0.00 -12.29 -11.39
C ASP A 37 0.07 -11.00 -10.57
N VAL A 38 0.03 -11.14 -9.24
CA VAL A 38 0.03 -9.98 -8.34
C VAL A 38 1.32 -9.14 -8.48
N GLU A 39 2.44 -9.78 -8.79
CA GLU A 39 3.70 -9.04 -8.98
C GLU A 39 3.63 -8.15 -10.22
N GLU A 40 3.03 -8.63 -11.29
CA GLU A 40 2.83 -7.83 -12.49
C GLU A 40 1.83 -6.70 -12.25
N VAL A 41 0.77 -6.97 -11.50
CA VAL A 41 -0.21 -5.94 -11.13
C VAL A 41 0.48 -4.85 -10.31
N ALA A 42 1.27 -5.24 -9.31
CA ALA A 42 2.01 -4.28 -8.49
C ALA A 42 2.95 -3.43 -9.32
N ARG A 43 3.65 -4.05 -10.27
CA ARG A 43 4.57 -3.33 -11.16
C ARG A 43 3.81 -2.36 -12.06
N GLY A 44 2.68 -2.79 -12.60
CA GLY A 44 1.82 -1.94 -13.42
C GLY A 44 1.30 -0.74 -12.63
N MET A 45 0.89 -0.95 -11.38
CA MET A 45 0.46 0.14 -10.52
C MET A 45 1.58 1.14 -10.27
N GLY A 46 2.81 0.66 -10.18
CA GLY A 46 3.98 1.52 -9.99
C GLY A 46 4.23 2.50 -11.13
N PHE A 47 3.71 2.23 -12.32
CA PHE A 47 3.79 3.16 -13.45
C PHE A 47 2.79 4.31 -13.35
N ASP A 48 1.78 4.20 -12.51
CA ASP A 48 0.83 5.29 -12.27
C ASP A 48 1.52 6.38 -11.45
N LYS A 49 1.59 7.59 -12.01
CA LYS A 49 2.29 8.70 -11.36
C LYS A 49 1.69 9.08 -10.02
N ARG A 50 0.42 8.78 -9.80
CA ARG A 50 -0.24 9.07 -8.52
C ARG A 50 0.20 8.12 -7.43
N ILE A 51 0.74 6.95 -7.78
CA ILE A 51 1.14 5.90 -6.84
C ILE A 51 2.66 5.82 -6.73
N GLY A 52 3.31 5.53 -7.84
CA GLY A 52 4.74 5.36 -7.89
C GLY A 52 5.20 3.97 -7.48
N PRO A 53 6.42 3.58 -7.86
CA PRO A 53 6.92 2.23 -7.61
C PRO A 53 7.23 1.94 -6.15
N ALA A 54 7.47 2.97 -5.34
CA ALA A 54 7.82 2.78 -3.93
C ALA A 54 6.63 2.41 -3.05
N PHE A 55 5.41 2.62 -3.53
CA PHE A 55 4.22 2.39 -2.73
C PHE A 55 4.10 0.93 -2.28
N LEU A 56 4.46 0.00 -3.13
CA LEU A 56 4.28 -1.43 -2.89
C LEU A 56 5.55 -2.15 -2.45
N ASN A 57 6.57 -1.38 -2.15
CA ASN A 57 7.81 -1.94 -1.62
C ASN A 57 7.81 -1.96 -0.11
#